data_15d1d8d7e958754607369797359bb740
#
_entry.id   15d1d8d7e958754607369797359bb740
#
_cell.length_a   1.000
_cell.length_b   1.000
_cell.length_c   1.000
_cell.angle_alpha   90.00
_cell.angle_beta   90.00
_cell.angle_gamma   90.00
#
_symmetry.space_group_name_H-M   'P 1'
#
loop_
_entity.id
_entity.type
_entity.pdbx_description
1 polymer ?
#
loop_
_entity_poly.entity_id
_entity_poly.type
_entity_poly.pdbx_seq_one_letter_code
_entity_poly.pdbx_strand_id
1 'polypeptide(L)'
;MGEADETQFGFSWFRPKGLQWLSNFLPFMTILSANALLQGAIVNGLVSVSISSIEKRFKLTSTQSGIFAATYDVFVTIMLIPLALYATRVNKVKCIGLGMMIVGIGSILVIIPEYTAGPYSVGEARKDVCVTGGPDKACTEGSSSSFSAHRELLFLLLSQAFVGIGASPLFTYGITCLDEFDSHKRTGRNLALYMIASTVGPALAFVGCGFMLRVWGDWRTTPTDMGIDNSADPRFIGMWWIGFVVCGFVALFTAFPLIMFPKRLKDTGMRKANDVHRTDASLDKDFSDHKYEFFKIILMLLRNKTCMCVILMQTIEAMLMNGYITFIPKLLETLLGFSSGNASLITGGVVVPVGIVASYVGGKIAKLFENRFKPSMYFVMTFGVLAAGCSSCLLIRCESLNVFGVNVPSTDLPKFGALETCSENCHCDAFFNPVCSEESRLTFLSPCHAGCADSPGIKFGASNWTDCGCSKNTMVKKGYCDASCQKQIYQFIGMFIALSFCIFITAPVLQSSSLRVVNHKHRDHFTCFGWLWMRILGSIPGAIVFGYIIDVNCMYWQKDCVSQKCQYYNASNLGWAFFYFTVVVKLTGGVLLFLAAYFYKESDRPTGKESCRTLDTEVSESVKMSYEKVQL
;
A
#
# COMPACT_ATOMS: atom_id res chain seq x y z
N MET A 1 18.83 29.21 -26.82
CA MET A 1 19.34 28.29 -25.77
C MET A 1 19.87 27.08 -26.50
N GLY A 2 21.19 26.85 -26.52
CA GLY A 2 21.79 25.77 -27.31
C GLY A 2 21.51 24.38 -26.74
N GLU A 3 21.51 23.34 -27.57
CA GLU A 3 21.29 21.93 -27.18
C GLU A 3 22.23 21.47 -26.04
N ALA A 4 23.42 22.02 -25.92
CA ALA A 4 24.35 21.77 -24.83
C ALA A 4 23.81 22.22 -23.46
N ASP A 5 22.87 23.14 -23.41
CA ASP A 5 22.29 23.70 -22.18
C ASP A 5 21.23 22.80 -21.57
N GLU A 6 20.59 21.92 -22.37
CA GLU A 6 19.53 21.00 -21.94
C GLU A 6 20.05 19.67 -21.35
N THR A 7 21.35 19.37 -21.47
CA THR A 7 21.95 18.09 -21.05
C THR A 7 22.87 18.19 -19.82
N GLN A 8 23.13 19.40 -19.31
CA GLN A 8 24.02 19.61 -18.17
C GLN A 8 23.28 19.57 -16.84
N PHE A 9 23.90 18.93 -15.84
CA PHE A 9 23.41 18.87 -14.46
C PHE A 9 23.63 20.23 -13.78
N GLY A 10 22.58 20.78 -13.14
CA GLY A 10 22.62 22.01 -12.39
C GLY A 10 21.51 22.99 -12.71
N PHE A 11 21.52 24.13 -12.05
CA PHE A 11 20.64 25.27 -12.35
C PHE A 11 21.24 26.13 -13.46
N SER A 12 20.44 26.99 -14.09
CA SER A 12 20.93 27.89 -15.16
C SER A 12 22.10 28.76 -14.70
N TRP A 13 22.17 29.14 -13.44
CA TRP A 13 23.18 29.97 -12.81
C TRP A 13 24.29 29.21 -12.06
N PHE A 14 24.09 27.90 -11.78
CA PHE A 14 25.04 27.08 -11.02
C PHE A 14 25.18 25.69 -11.63
N ARG A 15 26.31 25.42 -12.31
CA ARG A 15 26.62 24.15 -12.97
C ARG A 15 27.99 23.64 -12.56
N PRO A 16 28.11 22.95 -11.41
CA PRO A 16 29.40 22.49 -10.90
C PRO A 16 30.00 21.43 -11.83
N LYS A 17 31.21 21.68 -12.32
CA LYS A 17 31.92 20.75 -13.23
C LYS A 17 32.13 19.36 -12.61
N GLY A 18 32.38 19.28 -11.29
CA GLY A 18 32.60 18.02 -10.56
C GLY A 18 31.35 17.13 -10.42
N LEU A 19 30.13 17.68 -10.61
CA LEU A 19 28.88 16.93 -10.49
C LEU A 19 28.26 16.52 -11.82
N GLN A 20 28.92 16.81 -12.96
CA GLN A 20 28.38 16.44 -14.29
C GLN A 20 28.26 14.93 -14.53
N TRP A 21 28.98 14.11 -13.76
CA TRP A 21 28.80 12.65 -13.80
C TRP A 21 27.40 12.19 -13.38
N LEU A 22 26.69 13.00 -12.59
CA LEU A 22 25.29 12.75 -12.22
C LEU A 22 24.34 12.82 -13.42
N SER A 23 24.69 13.54 -14.50
CA SER A 23 23.91 13.62 -15.75
C SER A 23 23.89 12.32 -16.57
N ASN A 24 24.14 11.15 -15.94
CA ASN A 24 24.07 9.84 -16.55
C ASN A 24 22.81 9.08 -16.08
N PHE A 25 22.45 8.03 -16.83
CA PHE A 25 21.26 7.23 -16.52
C PHE A 25 21.35 6.51 -15.15
N LEU A 26 22.50 5.94 -14.79
CA LEU A 26 22.64 5.16 -13.56
C LEU A 26 22.42 6.00 -12.28
N PRO A 27 23.07 7.16 -12.09
CA PRO A 27 22.77 8.06 -10.98
C PRO A 27 21.30 8.50 -10.96
N PHE A 28 20.73 8.85 -12.11
CA PHE A 28 19.31 9.19 -12.22
C PHE A 28 18.42 8.07 -11.67
N MET A 29 18.62 6.85 -12.17
CA MET A 29 17.85 5.67 -11.74
C MET A 29 18.00 5.40 -10.24
N THR A 30 19.21 5.53 -9.70
CA THR A 30 19.48 5.31 -8.26
C THR A 30 18.73 6.31 -7.40
N ILE A 31 18.80 7.60 -7.73
CA ILE A 31 18.13 8.67 -6.98
C ILE A 31 16.59 8.54 -7.12
N LEU A 32 16.10 8.23 -8.32
CA LEU A 32 14.67 8.00 -8.56
C LEU A 32 14.16 6.80 -7.74
N SER A 33 14.91 5.70 -7.72
CA SER A 33 14.56 4.50 -6.95
C SER A 33 14.61 4.75 -5.44
N ALA A 34 15.57 5.55 -4.95
CA ALA A 34 15.63 5.96 -3.55
C ALA A 34 14.38 6.79 -3.16
N ASN A 35 13.91 7.67 -4.04
CA ASN A 35 12.68 8.42 -3.79
C ASN A 35 11.43 7.52 -3.84
N ALA A 36 11.39 6.49 -4.69
CA ALA A 36 10.31 5.50 -4.70
C ALA A 36 10.30 4.67 -3.40
N LEU A 37 11.47 4.30 -2.89
CA LEU A 37 11.61 3.64 -1.59
C LEU A 37 11.06 4.51 -0.46
N LEU A 38 11.45 5.78 -0.41
CA LEU A 38 10.98 6.73 0.60
C LEU A 38 9.46 6.93 0.53
N GLN A 39 8.92 7.11 -0.66
CA GLN A 39 7.47 7.25 -0.85
C GLN A 39 6.73 5.99 -0.39
N GLY A 40 7.22 4.80 -0.77
CA GLY A 40 6.66 3.53 -0.31
C GLY A 40 6.73 3.39 1.22
N ALA A 41 7.85 3.79 1.84
CA ALA A 41 8.00 3.80 3.29
C ALA A 41 6.98 4.73 3.97
N ILE A 42 6.84 5.97 3.48
CA ILE A 42 5.95 6.97 4.08
C ILE A 42 4.50 6.55 3.94
N VAL A 43 4.04 6.20 2.73
CA VAL A 43 2.62 6.00 2.42
C VAL A 43 2.12 4.63 2.86
N ASN A 44 2.84 3.57 2.50
CA ASN A 44 2.39 2.20 2.74
C ASN A 44 2.93 1.59 4.03
N GLY A 45 4.07 2.09 4.53
CA GLY A 45 4.71 1.58 5.73
C GLY A 45 4.32 2.37 6.99
N LEU A 46 4.76 3.62 7.08
CA LEU A 46 4.60 4.43 8.29
C LEU A 46 3.12 4.69 8.62
N VAL A 47 2.29 5.01 7.62
CA VAL A 47 0.84 5.20 7.85
C VAL A 47 0.24 3.95 8.47
N SER A 48 0.44 2.78 7.86
CA SER A 48 -0.16 1.52 8.32
C SER A 48 0.28 1.13 9.74
N VAL A 49 1.57 1.29 10.06
CA VAL A 49 2.12 0.97 11.40
C VAL A 49 1.65 1.96 12.46
N SER A 50 1.49 3.24 12.10
CA SER A 50 1.19 4.31 13.06
C SER A 50 -0.31 4.46 13.34
N ILE A 51 -1.21 3.92 12.51
CA ILE A 51 -2.67 4.08 12.65
C ILE A 51 -3.14 3.76 14.07
N SER A 52 -2.76 2.61 14.62
CA SER A 52 -3.17 2.19 15.97
C SER A 52 -2.71 3.17 17.06
N SER A 53 -1.51 3.73 16.93
CA SER A 53 -0.99 4.72 17.88
C SER A 53 -1.68 6.08 17.72
N ILE A 54 -1.99 6.48 16.49
CA ILE A 54 -2.75 7.71 16.17
C ILE A 54 -4.17 7.62 16.73
N GLU A 55 -4.86 6.49 16.53
CA GLU A 55 -6.20 6.26 17.09
C GLU A 55 -6.21 6.37 18.62
N LYS A 56 -5.22 5.74 19.29
CA LYS A 56 -5.08 5.82 20.74
C LYS A 56 -4.76 7.24 21.22
N ARG A 57 -3.84 7.93 20.54
CA ARG A 57 -3.35 9.25 20.92
C ARG A 57 -4.42 10.33 20.81
N PHE A 58 -5.15 10.33 19.70
CA PHE A 58 -6.14 11.38 19.38
C PHE A 58 -7.58 10.91 19.60
N LYS A 59 -7.79 9.70 20.12
CA LYS A 59 -9.11 9.09 20.36
C LYS A 59 -9.98 9.08 19.09
N LEU A 60 -9.35 8.79 17.94
CA LEU A 60 -10.04 8.74 16.65
C LEU A 60 -10.76 7.41 16.46
N THR A 61 -11.88 7.46 15.72
CA THR A 61 -12.58 6.24 15.27
C THR A 61 -11.81 5.59 14.12
N SER A 62 -12.02 4.29 13.90
CA SER A 62 -11.41 3.57 12.77
C SER A 62 -11.85 4.13 11.40
N THR A 63 -13.06 4.72 11.32
CA THR A 63 -13.52 5.43 10.13
C THR A 63 -12.68 6.69 9.88
N GLN A 64 -12.37 7.45 10.91
CA GLN A 64 -11.55 8.67 10.80
C GLN A 64 -10.12 8.36 10.40
N SER A 65 -9.52 7.30 10.95
CA SER A 65 -8.20 6.83 10.54
C SER A 65 -8.19 6.26 9.11
N GLY A 66 -9.28 5.63 8.68
CA GLY A 66 -9.49 5.24 7.29
C GLY A 66 -9.57 6.44 6.33
N ILE A 67 -10.27 7.51 6.72
CA ILE A 67 -10.32 8.76 5.95
C ILE A 67 -8.92 9.39 5.88
N PHE A 68 -8.16 9.38 6.97
CA PHE A 68 -6.77 9.85 6.98
C PHE A 68 -5.91 9.10 5.94
N ALA A 69 -5.96 7.77 5.90
CA ALA A 69 -5.24 6.98 4.91
C ALA A 69 -5.73 7.24 3.47
N ALA A 70 -7.06 7.32 3.25
CA ALA A 70 -7.65 7.55 1.94
C ALA A 70 -7.38 8.95 1.37
N THR A 71 -7.12 9.94 2.21
CA THR A 71 -6.87 11.33 1.80
C THR A 71 -5.68 11.43 0.84
N TYR A 72 -4.64 10.63 1.06
CA TYR A 72 -3.52 10.52 0.13
C TYR A 72 -4.00 10.17 -1.30
N ASP A 73 -4.82 9.15 -1.45
CA ASP A 73 -5.30 8.68 -2.75
C ASP A 73 -6.20 9.71 -3.45
N VAL A 74 -7.01 10.43 -2.69
CA VAL A 74 -7.86 11.51 -3.21
C VAL A 74 -7.01 12.63 -3.81
N PHE A 75 -5.99 13.10 -3.10
CA PHE A 75 -5.14 14.19 -3.59
C PHE A 75 -4.18 13.76 -4.69
N VAL A 76 -3.72 12.51 -4.70
CA VAL A 76 -3.05 11.91 -5.88
C VAL A 76 -3.97 12.00 -7.10
N THR A 77 -5.22 11.58 -6.95
CA THR A 77 -6.22 11.57 -8.04
C THR A 77 -6.46 12.96 -8.61
N ILE A 78 -6.65 13.95 -7.75
CA ILE A 78 -6.82 15.35 -8.16
C ILE A 78 -5.59 15.85 -8.94
N MET A 79 -4.39 15.49 -8.50
CA MET A 79 -3.14 15.96 -9.11
C MET A 79 -2.82 15.26 -10.44
N LEU A 80 -3.35 14.07 -10.69
CA LEU A 80 -3.15 13.37 -11.97
C LEU A 80 -3.71 14.15 -13.16
N ILE A 81 -4.78 14.92 -12.98
CA ILE A 81 -5.39 15.73 -14.05
C ILE A 81 -4.43 16.80 -14.57
N PRO A 82 -3.89 17.73 -13.74
CA PRO A 82 -2.92 18.70 -14.23
C PRO A 82 -1.63 18.05 -14.73
N LEU A 83 -1.16 16.96 -14.13
CA LEU A 83 0.00 16.22 -14.64
C LEU A 83 -0.24 15.72 -16.07
N ALA A 84 -1.41 15.18 -16.37
CA ALA A 84 -1.76 14.74 -17.71
C ALA A 84 -1.85 15.92 -18.71
N LEU A 85 -2.44 17.05 -18.29
CA LEU A 85 -2.59 18.25 -19.14
C LEU A 85 -1.24 18.89 -19.53
N TYR A 86 -0.29 18.89 -18.59
CA TYR A 86 1.00 19.56 -18.79
C TYR A 86 2.16 18.61 -19.11
N ALA A 87 1.90 17.32 -19.31
CA ALA A 87 2.90 16.25 -19.47
C ALA A 87 3.96 16.55 -20.55
N THR A 88 3.55 17.14 -21.68
CA THR A 88 4.45 17.46 -22.80
C THR A 88 5.22 18.78 -22.63
N ARG A 89 4.75 19.67 -21.76
CA ARG A 89 5.27 21.03 -21.60
C ARG A 89 6.27 21.19 -20.47
N VAL A 90 6.17 20.34 -19.43
CA VAL A 90 7.01 20.45 -18.23
C VAL A 90 8.29 19.62 -18.35
N ASN A 91 9.30 20.00 -17.57
CA ASN A 91 10.43 19.13 -17.32
C ASN A 91 10.02 18.07 -16.29
N LYS A 92 9.81 16.83 -16.76
CA LYS A 92 9.32 15.71 -15.95
C LYS A 92 10.18 15.48 -14.71
N VAL A 93 11.50 15.49 -14.85
CA VAL A 93 12.43 15.21 -13.74
C VAL A 93 12.37 16.30 -12.68
N LYS A 94 12.32 17.58 -13.08
CA LYS A 94 12.14 18.70 -12.15
C LYS A 94 10.79 18.61 -11.44
N CYS A 95 9.74 18.20 -12.14
CA CYS A 95 8.42 18.01 -11.55
C CYS A 95 8.44 16.90 -10.47
N ILE A 96 9.14 15.79 -10.72
CA ILE A 96 9.36 14.73 -9.72
C ILE A 96 10.10 15.28 -8.50
N GLY A 97 11.19 16.03 -8.71
CA GLY A 97 11.98 16.61 -7.63
C GLY A 97 11.18 17.59 -6.77
N LEU A 98 10.43 18.51 -7.39
CA LEU A 98 9.52 19.42 -6.68
C LEU A 98 8.41 18.64 -5.93
N GLY A 99 7.86 17.61 -6.54
CA GLY A 99 6.92 16.72 -5.90
C GLY A 99 7.49 16.09 -4.64
N MET A 100 8.71 15.56 -4.69
CA MET A 100 9.37 14.96 -3.52
C MET A 100 9.70 15.97 -2.42
N MET A 101 9.95 17.24 -2.76
CA MET A 101 10.02 18.30 -1.74
C MET A 101 8.70 18.48 -1.01
N ILE A 102 7.58 18.48 -1.74
CA ILE A 102 6.25 18.59 -1.15
C ILE A 102 5.96 17.36 -0.26
N VAL A 103 6.34 16.14 -0.69
CA VAL A 103 6.26 14.93 0.14
C VAL A 103 7.04 15.10 1.44
N GLY A 104 8.27 15.59 1.38
CA GLY A 104 9.09 15.83 2.56
C GLY A 104 8.45 16.81 3.55
N ILE A 105 7.95 17.93 3.04
CA ILE A 105 7.22 18.92 3.86
C ILE A 105 5.97 18.29 4.46
N GLY A 106 5.13 17.62 3.65
CA GLY A 106 3.92 16.95 4.10
C GLY A 106 4.20 15.93 5.18
N SER A 107 5.26 15.14 5.04
CA SER A 107 5.68 14.15 6.04
C SER A 107 6.06 14.78 7.37
N ILE A 108 6.78 15.90 7.36
CA ILE A 108 7.16 16.64 8.58
C ILE A 108 5.93 17.27 9.24
N LEU A 109 4.93 17.72 8.48
CA LEU A 109 3.70 18.30 9.02
C LEU A 109 2.91 17.35 9.92
N VAL A 110 3.11 16.03 9.81
CA VAL A 110 2.49 15.01 10.68
C VAL A 110 2.80 15.24 12.16
N ILE A 111 3.90 15.93 12.50
CA ILE A 111 4.26 16.20 13.90
C ILE A 111 3.39 17.30 14.54
N ILE A 112 2.75 18.16 13.77
CA ILE A 112 1.97 19.29 14.28
C ILE A 112 0.90 18.86 15.28
N PRO A 113 0.06 17.84 15.02
CA PRO A 113 -0.92 17.33 15.98
C PRO A 113 -0.31 16.96 17.34
N GLU A 114 0.90 16.39 17.36
CA GLU A 114 1.57 16.02 18.61
C GLU A 114 1.98 17.26 19.44
N TYR A 115 2.35 18.36 18.78
CA TYR A 115 2.63 19.63 19.47
C TYR A 115 1.38 20.37 19.93
N THR A 116 0.28 20.28 19.17
CA THR A 116 -0.97 21.00 19.46
C THR A 116 -1.86 20.25 20.44
N ALA A 117 -1.80 18.92 20.47
CA ALA A 117 -2.46 18.13 21.49
C ALA A 117 -1.76 18.32 22.84
N GLY A 118 -2.51 18.46 23.90
CA GLY A 118 -1.99 18.52 25.27
C GLY A 118 -1.18 17.29 25.67
N PRO A 119 -0.61 17.24 26.89
CA PRO A 119 0.05 16.04 27.38
C PRO A 119 -0.91 14.85 27.35
N TYR A 120 -0.39 13.67 27.09
CA TYR A 120 -1.19 12.46 27.04
C TYR A 120 -1.74 12.14 28.42
N SER A 121 -3.06 12.10 28.55
CA SER A 121 -3.74 11.68 29.77
C SER A 121 -4.29 10.28 29.59
N VAL A 122 -3.78 9.36 30.36
CA VAL A 122 -4.34 8.02 30.50
C VAL A 122 -5.53 8.10 31.44
N GLY A 123 -6.71 7.66 31.01
CA GLY A 123 -7.84 7.46 31.93
C GLY A 123 -7.43 6.53 33.07
N GLU A 124 -8.07 6.68 34.26
CA GLU A 124 -7.78 5.81 35.41
C GLU A 124 -7.74 4.35 35.00
N ALA A 125 -6.66 3.66 35.38
CA ALA A 125 -6.50 2.24 35.15
C ALA A 125 -7.55 1.49 35.95
N ARG A 126 -8.66 1.10 35.30
CA ARG A 126 -9.67 0.28 35.93
C ARG A 126 -9.21 -1.16 35.97
N LYS A 127 -9.36 -1.77 37.11
CA LYS A 127 -9.27 -3.21 37.25
C LYS A 127 -10.47 -3.83 36.51
N ASP A 128 -10.22 -4.65 35.50
CA ASP A 128 -11.25 -5.37 34.75
C ASP A 128 -11.60 -6.67 35.52
N VAL A 129 -12.26 -6.50 36.64
CA VAL A 129 -12.69 -7.56 37.58
C VAL A 129 -14.16 -7.41 37.92
N CYS A 130 -14.78 -8.48 38.38
CA CYS A 130 -16.16 -8.48 38.79
C CYS A 130 -16.38 -7.58 40.02
N VAL A 131 -17.20 -6.52 39.86
CA VAL A 131 -17.62 -5.64 40.94
C VAL A 131 -19.13 -5.77 41.10
N THR A 132 -19.57 -6.26 42.23
CA THR A 132 -20.99 -6.36 42.59
C THR A 132 -21.49 -5.03 43.12
N GLY A 133 -22.56 -4.43 42.51
CA GLY A 133 -23.24 -3.25 43.04
C GLY A 133 -22.69 -1.90 42.55
N GLY A 134 -21.94 -1.84 41.45
CA GLY A 134 -21.53 -0.56 40.87
C GLY A 134 -22.67 0.17 40.14
N PRO A 135 -22.69 1.51 40.08
CA PRO A 135 -23.71 2.25 39.34
C PRO A 135 -23.57 2.02 37.85
N ASP A 136 -24.70 1.77 37.18
CA ASP A 136 -24.79 1.79 35.72
C ASP A 136 -24.31 3.15 35.19
N LYS A 137 -23.19 3.17 34.46
CA LYS A 137 -22.73 4.41 33.86
C LYS A 137 -23.54 4.70 32.60
N ALA A 138 -24.52 5.55 32.74
CA ALA A 138 -25.09 6.26 31.60
C ALA A 138 -23.96 7.05 30.90
N CYS A 139 -23.83 6.87 29.58
CA CYS A 139 -22.92 7.65 28.78
C CYS A 139 -23.26 9.13 28.88
N THR A 140 -22.51 9.89 29.68
CA THR A 140 -22.60 11.35 29.67
C THR A 140 -21.84 11.87 28.45
N GLU A 141 -22.57 12.39 27.48
CA GLU A 141 -22.03 13.08 26.32
C GLU A 141 -21.26 14.33 26.78
N GLY A 142 -19.94 14.17 26.94
CA GLY A 142 -19.03 15.29 27.24
C GLY A 142 -18.73 16.06 25.95
N SER A 143 -19.44 17.14 25.73
CA SER A 143 -19.41 18.00 24.54
C SER A 143 -18.09 18.75 24.25
N SER A 144 -17.08 18.68 25.13
CA SER A 144 -15.83 19.45 24.97
C SER A 144 -14.67 18.74 24.28
N SER A 145 -14.70 17.41 24.15
CA SER A 145 -13.62 16.64 23.52
C SER A 145 -13.75 16.52 22.00
N SER A 146 -14.92 16.81 21.43
CA SER A 146 -15.20 16.65 20.00
C SER A 146 -14.45 17.67 19.13
N PHE A 147 -14.35 18.92 19.56
CA PHE A 147 -13.74 19.98 18.74
C PHE A 147 -12.21 19.88 18.64
N SER A 148 -11.52 19.47 19.71
CA SER A 148 -10.06 19.29 19.69
C SER A 148 -9.66 18.12 18.77
N ALA A 149 -10.36 16.99 18.86
CA ALA A 149 -10.10 15.83 18.01
C ALA A 149 -10.31 16.14 16.49
N HIS A 150 -11.23 17.03 16.15
CA HIS A 150 -11.42 17.48 14.77
C HIS A 150 -10.27 18.33 14.26
N ARG A 151 -9.65 19.13 15.12
CA ARG A 151 -8.50 19.97 14.77
C ARG A 151 -7.25 19.13 14.47
N GLU A 152 -6.90 18.18 15.32
CA GLU A 152 -5.76 17.28 15.12
C GLU A 152 -5.96 16.42 13.87
N LEU A 153 -7.16 15.90 13.63
CA LEU A 153 -7.50 15.18 12.40
C LEU A 153 -7.29 16.05 11.16
N LEU A 154 -7.68 17.34 11.21
CA LEU A 154 -7.49 18.25 10.08
C LEU A 154 -6.00 18.39 9.69
N PHE A 155 -5.10 18.51 10.67
CA PHE A 155 -3.66 18.57 10.40
C PHE A 155 -3.13 17.27 9.81
N LEU A 156 -3.62 16.12 10.28
CA LEU A 156 -3.28 14.81 9.71
C LEU A 156 -3.75 14.70 8.25
N LEU A 157 -4.99 15.12 7.95
CA LEU A 157 -5.51 15.14 6.58
C LEU A 157 -4.72 16.09 5.68
N LEU A 158 -4.36 17.27 6.18
CA LEU A 158 -3.55 18.23 5.44
C LEU A 158 -2.16 17.66 5.12
N SER A 159 -1.51 16.99 6.06
CA SER A 159 -0.26 16.28 5.82
C SER A 159 -0.38 15.28 4.67
N GLN A 160 -1.40 14.40 4.69
CA GLN A 160 -1.63 13.41 3.63
C GLN A 160 -1.99 14.07 2.28
N ALA A 161 -2.65 15.21 2.31
CA ALA A 161 -2.91 15.99 1.10
C ALA A 161 -1.60 16.45 0.43
N PHE A 162 -0.67 17.01 1.20
CA PHE A 162 0.65 17.40 0.69
C PHE A 162 1.43 16.19 0.16
N VAL A 163 1.44 15.07 0.91
CA VAL A 163 2.10 13.83 0.48
C VAL A 163 1.49 13.33 -0.83
N GLY A 164 0.14 13.34 -0.97
CA GLY A 164 -0.56 12.91 -2.18
C GLY A 164 -0.24 13.76 -3.41
N ILE A 165 -0.29 15.09 -3.26
CA ILE A 165 0.07 16.04 -4.33
C ILE A 165 1.52 15.80 -4.78
N GLY A 166 2.44 15.69 -3.82
CA GLY A 166 3.86 15.57 -4.11
C GLY A 166 4.27 14.22 -4.69
N ALA A 167 3.64 13.13 -4.29
CA ALA A 167 3.98 11.79 -4.75
C ALA A 167 3.46 11.49 -6.17
N SER A 168 2.47 12.22 -6.66
CA SER A 168 1.82 11.96 -7.95
C SER A 168 2.78 11.92 -9.15
N PRO A 169 3.76 12.85 -9.31
CA PRO A 169 4.69 12.83 -10.45
C PRO A 169 5.65 11.64 -10.43
N LEU A 170 5.93 11.07 -9.25
CA LEU A 170 6.95 10.05 -9.09
C LEU A 170 6.64 8.78 -9.87
N PHE A 171 5.42 8.26 -9.75
CA PHE A 171 5.00 7.03 -10.45
C PHE A 171 4.43 7.28 -11.85
N THR A 172 4.02 8.50 -12.17
CA THR A 172 3.58 8.84 -13.52
C THR A 172 4.76 9.17 -14.42
N TYR A 173 5.44 10.26 -14.13
CA TYR A 173 6.59 10.71 -14.94
C TYR A 173 7.85 9.87 -14.70
N GLY A 174 8.03 9.28 -13.50
CA GLY A 174 9.16 8.41 -13.22
C GLY A 174 9.19 7.18 -14.12
N ILE A 175 8.05 6.52 -14.33
CA ILE A 175 7.92 5.36 -15.22
C ILE A 175 8.24 5.75 -16.67
N THR A 176 7.69 6.87 -17.14
CA THR A 176 7.95 7.33 -18.51
C THR A 176 9.38 7.80 -18.72
N CYS A 177 10.00 8.44 -17.73
CA CYS A 177 11.42 8.82 -17.79
C CYS A 177 12.35 7.59 -17.85
N LEU A 178 12.04 6.52 -17.11
CA LEU A 178 12.83 5.26 -17.18
C LEU A 178 12.75 4.61 -18.55
N ASP A 179 11.61 4.72 -19.24
CA ASP A 179 11.45 4.23 -20.61
C ASP A 179 12.11 5.15 -21.64
N GLU A 180 12.11 6.48 -21.41
CA GLU A 180 12.68 7.46 -22.33
C GLU A 180 14.20 7.54 -22.27
N PHE A 181 14.81 7.36 -21.10
CA PHE A 181 16.23 7.63 -20.86
C PHE A 181 17.13 6.41 -21.09
N ASP A 182 16.57 5.21 -21.23
CA ASP A 182 17.34 3.99 -21.59
C ASP A 182 16.70 3.31 -22.80
N SER A 183 17.35 2.24 -23.29
CA SER A 183 16.84 1.45 -24.43
C SER A 183 15.56 0.68 -24.03
N HIS A 184 14.60 0.58 -24.95
CA HIS A 184 13.34 -0.14 -24.73
C HIS A 184 13.53 -1.61 -24.30
N LYS A 185 14.61 -2.24 -24.74
CA LYS A 185 14.95 -3.61 -24.32
C LYS A 185 15.23 -3.74 -22.82
N ARG A 186 15.62 -2.65 -22.16
CA ARG A 186 15.96 -2.62 -20.73
C ARG A 186 14.85 -2.06 -19.86
N THR A 187 13.80 -1.46 -20.44
CA THR A 187 12.69 -0.86 -19.70
C THR A 187 12.11 -1.81 -18.66
N GLY A 188 11.82 -3.08 -19.00
CA GLY A 188 11.27 -4.05 -18.06
C GLY A 188 12.17 -4.30 -16.84
N ARG A 189 13.49 -4.39 -17.05
CA ARG A 189 14.45 -4.54 -15.95
C ARG A 189 14.53 -3.28 -15.08
N ASN A 190 14.56 -2.12 -15.70
CA ASN A 190 14.65 -0.85 -14.99
C ASN A 190 13.40 -0.58 -14.15
N LEU A 191 12.21 -0.87 -14.71
CA LEU A 191 10.95 -0.81 -13.99
C LEU A 191 10.90 -1.82 -12.83
N ALA A 192 11.43 -3.04 -13.04
CA ALA A 192 11.51 -4.03 -11.97
C ALA A 192 12.35 -3.52 -10.78
N LEU A 193 13.53 -2.95 -11.04
CA LEU A 193 14.39 -2.38 -10.00
C LEU A 193 13.73 -1.20 -9.29
N TYR A 194 13.03 -0.36 -10.03
CA TYR A 194 12.24 0.73 -9.48
C TYR A 194 11.10 0.25 -8.57
N MET A 195 10.34 -0.78 -9.00
CA MET A 195 9.27 -1.39 -8.23
C MET A 195 9.79 -2.14 -6.99
N ILE A 196 10.96 -2.79 -7.09
CA ILE A 196 11.64 -3.40 -5.94
C ILE A 196 11.93 -2.34 -4.88
N ALA A 197 12.48 -1.20 -5.27
CA ALA A 197 12.76 -0.11 -4.34
C ALA A 197 11.49 0.37 -3.62
N SER A 198 10.39 0.56 -4.35
CA SER A 198 9.09 0.91 -3.77
C SER A 198 8.54 -0.15 -2.82
N THR A 199 8.79 -1.44 -3.08
CA THR A 199 8.35 -2.56 -2.23
C THR A 199 9.19 -2.71 -0.97
N VAL A 200 10.49 -2.41 -1.04
CA VAL A 200 11.40 -2.46 0.12
C VAL A 200 11.09 -1.34 1.13
N GLY A 201 10.60 -0.19 0.64
CA GLY A 201 10.28 0.96 1.48
C GLY A 201 9.37 0.64 2.67
N PRO A 202 8.18 0.09 2.45
CA PRO A 202 7.28 -0.31 3.54
C PRO A 202 7.91 -1.26 4.55
N ALA A 203 8.70 -2.22 4.10
CA ALA A 203 9.37 -3.15 5.01
C ALA A 203 10.36 -2.48 5.94
N LEU A 204 11.19 -1.58 5.40
CA LEU A 204 12.12 -0.78 6.22
C LEU A 204 11.35 0.09 7.21
N ALA A 205 10.19 0.63 6.80
CA ALA A 205 9.31 1.38 7.69
C ALA A 205 8.71 0.48 8.79
N PHE A 206 8.23 -0.72 8.47
CA PHE A 206 7.72 -1.67 9.45
C PHE A 206 8.78 -2.04 10.49
N VAL A 207 10.00 -2.35 10.05
CA VAL A 207 11.10 -2.70 10.97
C VAL A 207 11.54 -1.47 11.77
N GLY A 208 11.84 -0.36 11.11
CA GLY A 208 12.31 0.86 11.76
C GLY A 208 11.30 1.45 12.74
N CYS A 209 10.04 1.59 12.32
CA CYS A 209 8.97 2.09 13.16
C CYS A 209 8.61 1.10 14.28
N GLY A 210 8.72 -0.21 14.04
CA GLY A 210 8.54 -1.23 15.06
C GLY A 210 9.49 -1.05 16.25
N PHE A 211 10.73 -0.64 16.02
CA PHE A 211 11.64 -0.26 17.09
C PHE A 211 11.26 1.07 17.75
N MET A 212 10.88 2.07 16.96
CA MET A 212 10.48 3.38 17.48
C MET A 212 9.19 3.32 18.32
N LEU A 213 8.27 2.45 17.97
CA LEU A 213 7.05 2.23 18.74
C LEU A 213 7.27 1.57 20.11
N ARG A 214 8.46 1.04 20.40
CA ARG A 214 8.84 0.55 21.74
C ARG A 214 9.33 1.66 22.65
N VAL A 215 9.61 2.84 22.11
CA VAL A 215 10.01 4.04 22.85
C VAL A 215 8.77 4.87 23.13
N TRP A 216 8.66 5.44 24.31
CA TRP A 216 7.56 6.31 24.70
C TRP A 216 7.45 7.54 23.79
N GLY A 217 6.25 7.85 23.31
CA GLY A 217 6.02 8.84 22.25
C GLY A 217 5.75 10.26 22.70
N ASP A 218 5.25 10.45 23.94
CA ASP A 218 4.98 11.79 24.49
C ASP A 218 6.21 12.30 25.26
N TRP A 219 6.87 13.30 24.73
CA TRP A 219 8.07 13.92 25.33
C TRP A 219 7.78 14.79 26.57
N ARG A 220 6.49 15.04 26.89
CA ARG A 220 6.04 15.86 28.03
C ARG A 220 5.80 15.04 29.28
N THR A 221 5.61 13.75 29.15
CA THR A 221 5.25 12.83 30.22
C THR A 221 6.17 11.65 30.24
N THR A 222 6.37 11.03 31.39
CA THR A 222 7.11 9.77 31.50
C THR A 222 6.12 8.61 31.69
N PRO A 223 6.43 7.41 31.15
CA PRO A 223 5.53 6.25 31.32
C PRO A 223 5.39 5.89 32.81
N THR A 224 6.42 6.09 33.62
CA THR A 224 6.43 5.82 35.06
C THR A 224 5.44 6.68 35.84
N ASP A 225 5.25 7.95 35.43
CA ASP A 225 4.29 8.86 36.07
C ASP A 225 2.83 8.39 35.90
N MET A 226 2.62 7.54 34.87
CA MET A 226 1.30 6.99 34.54
C MET A 226 1.12 5.53 34.98
N GLY A 227 2.07 4.98 35.70
CA GLY A 227 2.04 3.56 36.11
C GLY A 227 2.08 2.59 34.93
N ILE A 228 2.87 2.91 33.91
CA ILE A 228 3.09 2.07 32.73
C ILE A 228 4.49 1.50 32.81
N ASP A 229 4.60 0.18 33.08
CA ASP A 229 5.91 -0.46 33.32
C ASP A 229 6.60 -0.94 32.05
N ASN A 230 5.83 -1.25 30.98
CA ASN A 230 6.42 -1.77 29.75
C ASN A 230 5.59 -1.45 28.49
N SER A 231 6.18 -1.65 27.33
CA SER A 231 5.56 -1.41 26.02
C SER A 231 4.44 -2.39 25.65
N ALA A 232 4.19 -3.42 26.46
CA ALA A 232 3.09 -4.36 26.26
C ALA A 232 1.77 -3.86 26.89
N ASP A 233 1.81 -2.79 27.69
CA ASP A 233 0.62 -2.18 28.28
C ASP A 233 -0.28 -1.59 27.18
N PRO A 234 -1.59 -1.88 27.14
CA PRO A 234 -2.52 -1.35 26.15
C PRO A 234 -2.58 0.18 26.10
N ARG A 235 -2.19 0.86 27.20
CA ARG A 235 -2.14 2.32 27.32
C ARG A 235 -0.85 2.93 26.76
N PHE A 236 0.15 2.10 26.47
CA PHE A 236 1.43 2.56 25.94
C PHE A 236 1.24 3.16 24.54
N ILE A 237 1.77 4.37 24.35
CA ILE A 237 1.86 5.02 23.03
C ILE A 237 3.32 5.13 22.64
N GLY A 238 3.68 4.44 21.54
CA GLY A 238 5.01 4.52 20.99
C GLY A 238 5.27 5.82 20.24
N MET A 239 6.54 6.11 19.96
CA MET A 239 7.00 7.29 19.21
C MET A 239 6.66 7.15 17.72
N TRP A 240 5.38 7.29 17.36
CA TRP A 240 4.82 7.06 16.04
C TRP A 240 5.22 8.12 15.00
N TRP A 241 5.46 9.36 15.42
CA TRP A 241 5.71 10.50 14.55
C TRP A 241 7.14 10.61 14.02
N ILE A 242 8.14 10.04 14.73
CA ILE A 242 9.57 10.21 14.40
C ILE A 242 9.92 9.64 13.03
N GLY A 243 9.31 8.52 12.64
CA GLY A 243 9.52 7.90 11.33
C GLY A 243 9.16 8.85 10.17
N PHE A 244 8.06 9.57 10.30
CA PHE A 244 7.62 10.56 9.31
C PHE A 244 8.59 11.73 9.21
N VAL A 245 9.09 12.23 10.33
CA VAL A 245 10.05 13.35 10.39
C VAL A 245 11.37 12.94 9.72
N VAL A 246 11.93 11.79 10.09
CA VAL A 246 13.18 11.29 9.51
C VAL A 246 13.05 11.08 8.00
N CYS A 247 12.01 10.36 7.56
CA CYS A 247 11.75 10.15 6.14
C CYS A 247 11.48 11.46 5.39
N GLY A 248 10.83 12.42 6.03
CA GLY A 248 10.59 13.75 5.48
C GLY A 248 11.89 14.52 5.19
N PHE A 249 12.83 14.56 6.13
CA PHE A 249 14.14 15.18 5.90
C PHE A 249 14.95 14.46 4.83
N VAL A 250 14.94 13.13 4.81
CA VAL A 250 15.62 12.36 3.75
C VAL A 250 14.99 12.64 2.39
N ALA A 251 13.66 12.76 2.31
CA ALA A 251 12.96 13.10 1.07
C ALA A 251 13.35 14.50 0.56
N LEU A 252 13.44 15.50 1.44
CA LEU A 252 13.93 16.84 1.08
C LEU A 252 15.37 16.79 0.53
N PHE A 253 16.24 16.03 1.19
CA PHE A 253 17.63 15.88 0.75
C PHE A 253 17.76 15.19 -0.62
N THR A 254 16.99 14.12 -0.87
CA THR A 254 17.02 13.37 -2.13
C THR A 254 16.26 14.05 -3.26
N ALA A 255 15.32 14.94 -2.95
CA ALA A 255 14.61 15.77 -3.93
C ALA A 255 15.53 16.80 -4.60
N PHE A 256 16.49 17.36 -3.85
CA PHE A 256 17.36 18.41 -4.33
C PHE A 256 18.15 18.04 -5.60
N PRO A 257 18.84 16.89 -5.68
CA PRO A 257 19.48 16.44 -6.90
C PRO A 257 18.53 16.28 -8.08
N LEU A 258 17.28 15.79 -7.86
CA LEU A 258 16.30 15.63 -8.95
C LEU A 258 15.89 16.95 -9.59
N ILE A 259 15.81 18.04 -8.82
CA ILE A 259 15.52 19.37 -9.36
C ILE A 259 16.66 19.88 -10.26
N MET A 260 17.89 19.48 -9.97
CA MET A 260 19.08 19.83 -10.74
C MET A 260 19.26 19.00 -12.02
N PHE A 261 18.50 17.91 -12.21
CA PHE A 261 18.64 17.08 -13.40
C PHE A 261 18.21 17.79 -14.68
N PRO A 262 18.93 17.56 -15.80
CA PRO A 262 18.59 18.11 -17.09
C PRO A 262 17.28 17.51 -17.64
N LYS A 263 16.68 18.18 -18.63
CA LYS A 263 15.47 17.71 -19.31
C LYS A 263 15.73 16.45 -20.15
N ARG A 264 16.93 16.31 -20.70
CA ARG A 264 17.37 15.17 -21.52
C ARG A 264 18.74 14.72 -21.07
N LEU A 265 18.94 13.40 -21.01
CA LEU A 265 20.27 12.83 -20.80
C LEU A 265 21.05 12.76 -22.13
N LYS A 266 22.37 12.70 -22.04
CA LYS A 266 23.25 12.49 -23.21
C LYS A 266 22.79 11.24 -23.96
N ASP A 267 22.85 11.26 -25.28
CA ASP A 267 22.48 10.16 -26.19
C ASP A 267 21.00 9.73 -26.25
N THR A 268 20.09 10.40 -25.53
CA THR A 268 18.66 10.08 -25.56
C THR A 268 18.07 10.26 -26.97
N GLY A 269 18.54 11.26 -27.71
CA GLY A 269 18.09 11.53 -29.08
C GLY A 269 18.45 10.41 -30.06
N MET A 270 19.69 9.95 -30.05
CA MET A 270 20.16 8.83 -30.89
C MET A 270 19.47 7.51 -30.52
N ARG A 271 19.24 7.26 -29.21
CA ARG A 271 18.52 6.07 -28.76
C ARG A 271 17.08 6.06 -29.23
N LYS A 272 16.39 7.20 -29.20
CA LYS A 272 15.02 7.34 -29.69
C LYS A 272 14.91 7.12 -31.20
N ALA A 273 15.89 7.61 -31.97
CA ALA A 273 15.91 7.44 -33.42
C ALA A 273 16.13 5.97 -33.85
N ASN A 274 16.90 5.21 -33.05
CA ASN A 274 17.22 3.82 -33.35
C ASN A 274 16.22 2.78 -32.79
N ASP A 275 15.19 3.22 -32.06
CA ASP A 275 14.20 2.33 -31.49
C ASP A 275 13.04 2.07 -32.46
N VAL A 276 12.81 0.81 -32.77
CA VAL A 276 11.68 0.37 -33.59
C VAL A 276 10.40 0.48 -32.79
N HIS A 277 9.55 1.45 -33.15
CA HIS A 277 8.26 1.65 -32.49
C HIS A 277 7.24 0.60 -32.93
N ARG A 278 6.90 -0.33 -32.04
CA ARG A 278 5.78 -1.26 -32.20
C ARG A 278 4.59 -0.69 -31.42
N THR A 279 3.73 0.02 -32.10
CA THR A 279 2.51 0.62 -31.51
C THR A 279 1.26 0.00 -32.13
N ASP A 280 0.12 0.14 -31.48
CA ASP A 280 -1.16 -0.21 -32.08
C ASP A 280 -1.44 0.74 -33.25
N ALA A 281 -1.70 0.21 -34.45
CA ALA A 281 -1.91 0.97 -35.68
C ALA A 281 -3.06 2.00 -35.54
N SER A 282 -4.05 1.72 -34.71
CA SER A 282 -5.17 2.64 -34.45
C SER A 282 -4.78 3.86 -33.60
N LEU A 283 -3.67 3.79 -32.87
CA LEU A 283 -3.16 4.83 -31.95
C LEU A 283 -1.94 5.57 -32.52
N ASP A 284 -1.54 5.29 -33.76
CA ASP A 284 -0.38 5.89 -34.42
C ASP A 284 -0.69 7.22 -35.13
N LYS A 285 -1.79 7.88 -34.74
CA LYS A 285 -2.21 9.16 -35.31
C LYS A 285 -1.45 10.33 -34.68
N ASP A 286 -0.90 11.19 -35.51
CA ASP A 286 -0.25 12.44 -35.09
C ASP A 286 -1.31 13.57 -35.09
N PHE A 287 -1.50 14.22 -33.93
CA PHE A 287 -2.39 15.37 -33.81
C PHE A 287 -1.55 16.65 -33.75
N SER A 288 -1.73 17.53 -34.72
CA SER A 288 -0.97 18.78 -34.83
C SER A 288 -1.62 20.02 -34.17
N ASP A 289 -2.87 19.90 -33.71
CA ASP A 289 -3.69 21.01 -33.23
C ASP A 289 -3.68 21.12 -31.69
N HIS A 290 -3.03 22.13 -31.12
CA HIS A 290 -2.67 22.28 -29.71
C HIS A 290 -3.83 22.48 -28.73
N LYS A 291 -4.99 22.98 -29.14
CA LYS A 291 -6.02 23.46 -28.20
C LYS A 291 -7.01 22.38 -27.74
N TYR A 292 -7.17 21.31 -28.52
CA TYR A 292 -8.08 20.19 -28.22
C TYR A 292 -7.36 18.84 -28.12
N GLU A 293 -6.04 18.86 -28.10
CA GLU A 293 -5.20 17.65 -28.16
C GLU A 293 -5.48 16.68 -27.00
N PHE A 294 -5.58 17.19 -25.79
CA PHE A 294 -5.83 16.38 -24.60
C PHE A 294 -7.15 15.61 -24.67
N PHE A 295 -8.26 16.29 -24.98
CA PHE A 295 -9.58 15.61 -25.07
C PHE A 295 -9.64 14.63 -26.24
N LYS A 296 -9.00 14.94 -27.36
CA LYS A 296 -8.91 14.03 -28.51
C LYS A 296 -8.08 12.78 -28.14
N ILE A 297 -6.98 12.93 -27.41
CA ILE A 297 -6.17 11.79 -26.93
C ILE A 297 -6.98 10.93 -25.97
N ILE A 298 -7.63 11.51 -24.97
CA ILE A 298 -8.47 10.74 -24.04
C ILE A 298 -9.60 9.99 -24.79
N LEU A 299 -10.28 10.65 -25.72
CA LEU A 299 -11.32 10.01 -26.51
C LEU A 299 -10.77 8.88 -27.38
N MET A 300 -9.58 9.04 -27.93
CA MET A 300 -8.87 8.00 -28.68
C MET A 300 -8.54 6.80 -27.78
N LEU A 301 -8.04 7.05 -26.55
CA LEU A 301 -7.75 5.99 -25.57
C LEU A 301 -9.01 5.24 -25.17
N LEU A 302 -10.11 5.96 -24.89
CA LEU A 302 -11.42 5.38 -24.53
C LEU A 302 -12.02 4.54 -25.67
N ARG A 303 -11.82 4.93 -26.92
CA ARG A 303 -12.32 4.17 -28.09
C ARG A 303 -11.49 2.95 -28.44
N ASN A 304 -10.25 2.89 -27.97
CA ASN A 304 -9.39 1.74 -28.23
C ASN A 304 -9.70 0.60 -27.24
N LYS A 305 -10.22 -0.50 -27.76
CA LYS A 305 -10.61 -1.68 -26.97
C LYS A 305 -9.43 -2.31 -26.23
N THR A 306 -8.27 -2.42 -26.88
CA THR A 306 -7.05 -2.96 -26.26
C THR A 306 -6.63 -2.14 -25.06
N CYS A 307 -6.58 -0.80 -25.24
CA CYS A 307 -6.19 0.14 -24.20
C CYS A 307 -7.14 0.04 -22.99
N MET A 308 -8.44 0.05 -23.23
CA MET A 308 -9.44 -0.03 -22.16
C MET A 308 -9.40 -1.35 -21.41
N CYS A 309 -9.23 -2.49 -22.09
CA CYS A 309 -9.08 -3.77 -21.42
C CYS A 309 -7.85 -3.82 -20.50
N VAL A 310 -6.71 -3.24 -20.92
CA VAL A 310 -5.51 -3.16 -20.09
C VAL A 310 -5.72 -2.26 -18.87
N ILE A 311 -6.33 -1.07 -19.06
CA ILE A 311 -6.62 -0.13 -17.96
C ILE A 311 -7.59 -0.75 -16.96
N LEU A 312 -8.67 -1.39 -17.42
CA LEU A 312 -9.64 -2.05 -16.55
C LEU A 312 -9.01 -3.20 -15.75
N MET A 313 -8.16 -4.01 -16.41
CA MET A 313 -7.42 -5.06 -15.72
C MET A 313 -6.50 -4.47 -14.62
N GLN A 314 -5.73 -3.43 -14.92
CA GLN A 314 -4.89 -2.75 -13.93
C GLN A 314 -5.72 -2.15 -12.79
N THR A 315 -6.93 -1.67 -13.09
CA THR A 315 -7.86 -1.09 -12.10
C THR A 315 -8.34 -2.14 -11.10
N ILE A 316 -8.81 -3.31 -11.58
CA ILE A 316 -9.27 -4.37 -10.68
C ILE A 316 -8.11 -5.01 -9.89
N GLU A 317 -6.92 -5.07 -10.49
CA GLU A 317 -5.71 -5.52 -9.79
C GLU A 317 -5.32 -4.52 -8.67
N ALA A 318 -5.40 -3.21 -8.95
CA ALA A 318 -5.15 -2.17 -7.95
C ALA A 318 -6.15 -2.23 -6.80
N MET A 319 -7.44 -2.54 -7.07
CA MET A 319 -8.46 -2.75 -6.04
C MET A 319 -8.07 -3.90 -5.10
N LEU A 320 -7.66 -5.03 -5.67
CA LEU A 320 -7.25 -6.20 -4.89
C LEU A 320 -5.98 -5.93 -4.08
N MET A 321 -4.96 -5.33 -4.71
CA MET A 321 -3.68 -5.06 -4.07
C MET A 321 -3.80 -4.06 -2.92
N ASN A 322 -4.53 -2.96 -3.11
CA ASN A 322 -4.69 -1.95 -2.07
C ASN A 322 -5.46 -2.51 -0.86
N GLY A 323 -6.52 -3.28 -1.12
CA GLY A 323 -7.26 -3.97 -0.06
C GLY A 323 -6.37 -4.93 0.75
N TYR A 324 -5.56 -5.76 0.08
CA TYR A 324 -4.64 -6.66 0.78
C TYR A 324 -3.55 -5.92 1.54
N ILE A 325 -2.88 -4.94 0.94
CA ILE A 325 -1.83 -4.17 1.64
C ILE A 325 -2.37 -3.58 2.95
N THR A 326 -3.61 -3.08 2.92
CA THR A 326 -4.23 -2.45 4.09
C THR A 326 -4.62 -3.48 5.17
N PHE A 327 -5.19 -4.62 4.79
CA PHE A 327 -5.86 -5.52 5.72
C PHE A 327 -5.17 -6.87 5.95
N ILE A 328 -4.07 -7.20 5.25
CA ILE A 328 -3.41 -8.51 5.40
C ILE A 328 -2.92 -8.79 6.83
N PRO A 329 -2.35 -7.82 7.60
CA PRO A 329 -2.02 -8.09 9.00
C PRO A 329 -3.25 -8.48 9.82
N LYS A 330 -4.37 -7.78 9.63
CA LYS A 330 -5.62 -8.06 10.32
C LYS A 330 -6.21 -9.43 9.93
N LEU A 331 -6.08 -9.83 8.66
CA LEU A 331 -6.47 -11.17 8.21
C LEU A 331 -5.62 -12.25 8.86
N LEU A 332 -4.31 -12.04 8.99
CA LEU A 332 -3.41 -12.98 9.68
C LEU A 332 -3.76 -13.10 11.18
N GLU A 333 -4.08 -11.99 11.84
CA GLU A 333 -4.58 -12.00 13.21
C GLU A 333 -5.84 -12.86 13.34
N THR A 334 -6.80 -12.64 12.42
CA THR A 334 -8.11 -13.29 12.49
C THR A 334 -8.07 -14.76 12.08
N LEU A 335 -7.33 -15.14 11.02
CA LEU A 335 -7.30 -16.50 10.48
C LEU A 335 -6.36 -17.42 11.27
N LEU A 336 -5.23 -16.89 11.74
CA LEU A 336 -4.16 -17.67 12.35
C LEU A 336 -3.93 -17.34 13.84
N GLY A 337 -4.66 -16.39 14.40
CA GLY A 337 -4.54 -16.01 15.81
C GLY A 337 -3.22 -15.32 16.18
N PHE A 338 -2.53 -14.70 15.22
CA PHE A 338 -1.29 -13.98 15.51
C PHE A 338 -1.56 -12.69 16.30
N SER A 339 -0.60 -12.30 17.14
CA SER A 339 -0.57 -10.93 17.64
C SER A 339 -0.31 -9.94 16.52
N SER A 340 -0.81 -8.70 16.64
CA SER A 340 -0.67 -7.64 15.64
C SER A 340 0.78 -7.40 15.21
N GLY A 341 1.72 -7.43 16.16
CA GLY A 341 3.14 -7.31 15.90
C GLY A 341 3.70 -8.48 15.08
N ASN A 342 3.33 -9.71 15.41
CA ASN A 342 3.79 -10.91 14.68
C ASN A 342 3.19 -10.97 13.28
N ALA A 343 1.90 -10.64 13.14
CA ALA A 343 1.24 -10.57 11.84
C ALA A 343 1.94 -9.56 10.90
N SER A 344 2.28 -8.39 11.41
CA SER A 344 3.02 -7.36 10.67
C SER A 344 4.43 -7.81 10.29
N LEU A 345 5.16 -8.45 11.21
CA LEU A 345 6.51 -8.99 10.94
C LEU A 345 6.48 -10.11 9.88
N ILE A 346 5.50 -11.01 9.93
CA ILE A 346 5.35 -12.08 8.92
C ILE A 346 5.00 -11.46 7.57
N THR A 347 4.08 -10.51 7.53
CA THR A 347 3.73 -9.80 6.30
C THR A 347 4.96 -9.15 5.68
N GLY A 348 5.70 -8.36 6.42
CA GLY A 348 6.93 -7.72 5.96
C GLY A 348 8.03 -8.71 5.60
N GLY A 349 8.26 -9.73 6.44
CA GLY A 349 9.31 -10.74 6.28
C GLY A 349 9.07 -11.72 5.12
N VAL A 350 7.83 -11.95 4.73
CA VAL A 350 7.48 -12.82 3.59
C VAL A 350 7.32 -12.02 2.31
N VAL A 351 6.48 -10.99 2.31
CA VAL A 351 6.10 -10.26 1.09
C VAL A 351 7.30 -9.57 0.45
N VAL A 352 8.21 -9.01 1.25
CA VAL A 352 9.32 -8.22 0.70
C VAL A 352 10.38 -9.07 0.01
N PRO A 353 10.97 -10.11 0.63
CA PRO A 353 11.95 -10.95 -0.07
C PRO A 353 11.38 -11.60 -1.31
N VAL A 354 10.15 -12.11 -1.22
CA VAL A 354 9.45 -12.72 -2.35
C VAL A 354 9.17 -11.69 -3.44
N GLY A 355 8.72 -10.49 -3.08
CA GLY A 355 8.47 -9.39 -4.00
C GLY A 355 9.72 -8.95 -4.77
N ILE A 356 10.88 -8.88 -4.10
CA ILE A 356 12.16 -8.57 -4.72
C ILE A 356 12.53 -9.62 -5.78
N VAL A 357 12.52 -10.89 -5.39
CA VAL A 357 12.90 -12.00 -6.29
C VAL A 357 11.93 -12.08 -7.47
N ALA A 358 10.62 -12.04 -7.19
CA ALA A 358 9.59 -12.13 -8.23
C ALA A 358 9.66 -10.96 -9.22
N SER A 359 9.78 -9.72 -8.73
CA SER A 359 9.90 -8.54 -9.58
C SER A 359 11.17 -8.57 -10.45
N TYR A 360 12.30 -9.03 -9.89
CA TYR A 360 13.54 -9.18 -10.64
C TYR A 360 13.40 -10.23 -11.76
N VAL A 361 12.81 -11.38 -11.46
CA VAL A 361 12.53 -12.44 -12.46
C VAL A 361 11.56 -11.93 -13.52
N GLY A 362 10.48 -11.25 -13.12
CA GLY A 362 9.51 -10.64 -14.02
C GLY A 362 10.16 -9.61 -14.96
N GLY A 363 11.07 -8.78 -14.46
CA GLY A 363 11.83 -7.84 -15.29
C GLY A 363 12.74 -8.53 -16.33
N LYS A 364 13.35 -9.67 -15.96
CA LYS A 364 14.11 -10.50 -16.93
C LYS A 364 13.19 -11.12 -17.99
N ILE A 365 12.02 -11.60 -17.60
CA ILE A 365 11.02 -12.18 -18.52
C ILE A 365 10.49 -11.10 -19.48
N ALA A 366 10.19 -9.90 -18.98
CA ALA A 366 9.81 -8.79 -19.83
C ALA A 366 10.87 -8.48 -20.90
N LYS A 367 12.16 -8.54 -20.52
CA LYS A 367 13.28 -8.39 -21.45
C LYS A 367 13.34 -9.55 -22.47
N LEU A 368 13.10 -10.79 -22.02
CA LEU A 368 13.12 -11.99 -22.89
C LEU A 368 12.02 -11.89 -23.97
N PHE A 369 10.86 -11.41 -23.62
CA PHE A 369 9.77 -11.17 -24.57
C PHE A 369 10.01 -9.93 -25.45
N GLU A 370 11.13 -9.21 -25.28
CA GLU A 370 11.39 -7.93 -25.95
C GLU A 370 10.23 -6.93 -25.80
N ASN A 371 9.51 -7.02 -24.70
CA ASN A 371 8.29 -6.26 -24.42
C ASN A 371 7.19 -6.42 -25.50
N ARG A 372 7.14 -7.55 -26.22
CA ARG A 372 6.05 -7.87 -27.15
C ARG A 372 4.75 -8.00 -26.39
N PHE A 373 3.68 -7.38 -26.90
CA PHE A 373 2.42 -7.26 -26.15
C PHE A 373 1.73 -8.62 -25.91
N LYS A 374 1.45 -9.39 -26.98
CA LYS A 374 0.70 -10.65 -26.87
C LYS A 374 1.34 -11.69 -25.94
N PRO A 375 2.64 -12.05 -26.07
CA PRO A 375 3.26 -13.01 -25.15
C PRO A 375 3.23 -12.56 -23.69
N SER A 376 3.41 -11.26 -23.46
CA SER A 376 3.34 -10.68 -22.12
C SER A 376 1.96 -10.80 -21.50
N MET A 377 0.87 -10.57 -22.28
CA MET A 377 -0.50 -10.70 -21.79
C MET A 377 -0.83 -12.15 -21.44
N TYR A 378 -0.44 -13.13 -22.27
CA TYR A 378 -0.64 -14.55 -21.96
C TYR A 378 0.14 -14.98 -20.72
N PHE A 379 1.37 -14.49 -20.54
CA PHE A 379 2.15 -14.74 -19.33
C PHE A 379 1.45 -14.21 -18.08
N VAL A 380 1.01 -12.94 -18.09
CA VAL A 380 0.30 -12.32 -16.96
C VAL A 380 -1.01 -13.06 -16.66
N MET A 381 -1.75 -13.49 -17.68
CA MET A 381 -2.96 -14.29 -17.54
C MET A 381 -2.68 -15.63 -16.84
N THR A 382 -1.66 -16.36 -17.27
CA THR A 382 -1.29 -17.66 -16.68
C THR A 382 -0.94 -17.52 -15.20
N PHE A 383 -0.10 -16.53 -14.84
CA PHE A 383 0.24 -16.26 -13.44
C PHE A 383 -0.95 -15.71 -12.64
N GLY A 384 -1.88 -15.02 -13.28
CA GLY A 384 -3.15 -14.60 -12.66
C GLY A 384 -4.02 -15.80 -12.25
N VAL A 385 -4.14 -16.81 -13.10
CA VAL A 385 -4.85 -18.08 -12.79
C VAL A 385 -4.15 -18.84 -11.66
N LEU A 386 -2.82 -18.92 -11.70
CA LEU A 386 -2.03 -19.55 -10.63
C LEU A 386 -2.23 -18.80 -9.29
N ALA A 387 -2.24 -17.47 -9.32
CA ALA A 387 -2.52 -16.66 -8.13
C ALA A 387 -3.92 -16.92 -7.58
N ALA A 388 -4.93 -17.07 -8.44
CA ALA A 388 -6.29 -17.46 -8.02
C ALA A 388 -6.30 -18.83 -7.32
N GLY A 389 -5.53 -19.81 -7.82
CA GLY A 389 -5.35 -21.11 -7.15
C GLY A 389 -4.65 -20.98 -5.79
N CYS A 390 -3.55 -20.22 -5.74
CA CYS A 390 -2.78 -20.01 -4.50
C CYS A 390 -3.55 -19.20 -3.44
N SER A 391 -4.56 -18.41 -3.83
CA SER A 391 -5.42 -17.70 -2.87
C SER A 391 -6.22 -18.64 -1.95
N SER A 392 -6.26 -19.96 -2.24
CA SER A 392 -6.79 -20.97 -1.33
C SER A 392 -6.05 -21.02 0.02
N CYS A 393 -4.88 -20.38 0.15
CA CYS A 393 -4.26 -20.14 1.46
C CYS A 393 -5.20 -19.45 2.46
N LEU A 394 -6.10 -18.59 1.99
CA LEU A 394 -7.10 -17.90 2.83
C LEU A 394 -8.15 -18.84 3.46
N LEU A 395 -8.26 -20.08 2.97
CA LEU A 395 -9.10 -21.11 3.54
C LEU A 395 -8.41 -21.85 4.70
N ILE A 396 -7.09 -21.71 4.82
CA ILE A 396 -6.31 -22.30 5.91
C ILE A 396 -6.49 -21.42 7.13
N ARG A 397 -7.01 -22.00 8.17
CA ARG A 397 -7.29 -21.33 9.44
C ARG A 397 -6.94 -22.23 10.61
N CYS A 398 -6.71 -21.63 11.76
CA CYS A 398 -6.66 -22.34 13.02
C CYS A 398 -8.08 -22.77 13.44
N GLU A 399 -8.19 -23.76 14.29
CA GLU A 399 -9.49 -24.12 14.88
C GLU A 399 -10.12 -22.89 15.54
N SER A 400 -11.43 -22.74 15.34
CA SER A 400 -12.17 -21.64 15.94
C SER A 400 -12.03 -21.69 17.46
N LEU A 401 -11.53 -20.62 18.05
CA LEU A 401 -11.46 -20.48 19.49
C LEU A 401 -12.87 -20.54 20.08
N ASN A 402 -13.04 -21.34 21.11
CA ASN A 402 -14.28 -21.36 21.85
C ASN A 402 -14.35 -20.14 22.77
N VAL A 403 -15.12 -19.13 22.33
CA VAL A 403 -15.34 -17.89 23.09
C VAL A 403 -16.71 -17.96 23.75
N PHE A 404 -16.72 -17.98 25.07
CA PHE A 404 -17.95 -18.05 25.86
C PHE A 404 -18.83 -16.80 25.61
N GLY A 405 -20.12 -17.04 25.35
CA GLY A 405 -21.09 -15.99 25.07
C GLY A 405 -21.05 -15.43 23.64
N VAL A 406 -20.16 -15.93 22.74
CA VAL A 406 -20.08 -15.51 21.34
C VAL A 406 -20.37 -16.67 20.39
N ASN A 407 -19.56 -17.74 20.41
CA ASN A 407 -19.74 -18.91 19.56
C ASN A 407 -20.03 -20.20 20.33
N VAL A 408 -19.91 -20.17 21.66
CA VAL A 408 -20.34 -21.26 22.57
C VAL A 408 -21.49 -20.71 23.39
N PRO A 409 -22.75 -21.13 23.10
CA PRO A 409 -23.89 -20.73 23.91
C PRO A 409 -23.83 -21.38 25.28
N SER A 410 -24.38 -20.71 26.29
CA SER A 410 -24.45 -21.18 27.67
C SER A 410 -25.17 -22.54 27.84
N THR A 411 -26.05 -22.87 26.87
CA THR A 411 -26.87 -24.10 26.87
C THR A 411 -26.11 -25.37 26.47
N ASP A 412 -24.99 -25.27 25.77
CA ASP A 412 -24.27 -26.43 25.20
C ASP A 412 -23.22 -27.05 26.17
N LEU A 413 -23.15 -26.56 27.40
CA LEU A 413 -22.24 -27.09 28.43
C LEU A 413 -22.99 -27.83 29.56
N PRO A 414 -23.47 -29.07 29.32
CA PRO A 414 -24.22 -29.83 30.32
C PRO A 414 -23.44 -30.19 31.59
N LYS A 415 -22.13 -29.92 31.62
CA LYS A 415 -21.25 -30.19 32.79
C LYS A 415 -20.98 -28.93 33.64
N PHE A 416 -21.47 -27.76 33.26
CA PHE A 416 -21.16 -26.48 33.89
C PHE A 416 -22.43 -25.72 34.31
N GLY A 417 -23.41 -26.38 34.85
CA GLY A 417 -24.72 -25.84 35.21
C GLY A 417 -24.78 -24.61 36.14
N ALA A 418 -23.65 -24.00 36.43
CA ALA A 418 -23.53 -22.74 37.18
C ALA A 418 -22.91 -21.58 36.39
N LEU A 419 -22.64 -21.75 35.06
CA LEU A 419 -21.91 -20.75 34.30
C LEU A 419 -22.79 -19.57 33.89
N GLU A 420 -24.10 -19.74 33.75
CA GLU A 420 -25.04 -18.66 33.44
C GLU A 420 -25.12 -17.60 34.56
N THR A 421 -24.97 -18.06 35.80
CA THR A 421 -25.14 -17.21 36.98
C THR A 421 -23.86 -16.59 37.52
N CYS A 422 -22.68 -17.05 37.04
CA CYS A 422 -21.42 -16.64 37.65
C CYS A 422 -20.99 -15.20 37.31
N SER A 423 -21.47 -14.64 36.20
CA SER A 423 -21.18 -13.26 35.79
C SER A 423 -22.42 -12.35 35.76
N GLU A 424 -23.63 -12.89 36.05
CA GLU A 424 -24.88 -12.07 35.99
C GLU A 424 -24.90 -10.91 36.96
N ASN A 425 -24.23 -11.03 38.09
CA ASN A 425 -24.13 -9.98 39.10
C ASN A 425 -22.89 -9.07 38.91
N CYS A 426 -22.08 -9.32 37.87
CA CYS A 426 -20.91 -8.53 37.59
C CYS A 426 -21.26 -7.44 36.58
N HIS A 427 -21.09 -6.16 36.96
CA HIS A 427 -21.18 -5.05 36.03
C HIS A 427 -19.88 -4.97 35.21
N CYS A 428 -19.75 -5.81 34.17
CA CYS A 428 -18.58 -5.84 33.31
C CYS A 428 -18.65 -4.70 32.30
N ASP A 429 -17.60 -3.87 32.25
CA ASP A 429 -17.43 -2.89 31.18
C ASP A 429 -17.23 -3.62 29.84
N ALA A 430 -17.65 -3.03 28.72
CA ALA A 430 -17.49 -3.58 27.38
C ALA A 430 -16.02 -3.63 26.91
N PHE A 431 -15.07 -3.84 27.84
CA PHE A 431 -13.64 -3.87 27.55
C PHE A 431 -13.22 -5.27 27.13
N PHE A 432 -12.60 -5.38 25.95
CA PHE A 432 -12.13 -6.65 25.43
C PHE A 432 -10.70 -6.93 25.88
N ASN A 433 -10.55 -7.87 26.82
CA ASN A 433 -9.27 -8.32 27.36
C ASN A 433 -9.32 -9.85 27.54
N PRO A 434 -9.17 -10.62 26.44
CA PRO A 434 -9.44 -12.05 26.46
C PRO A 434 -8.55 -12.79 27.46
N VAL A 435 -9.17 -13.73 28.18
CA VAL A 435 -8.50 -14.62 29.12
C VAL A 435 -8.87 -16.06 28.85
N CYS A 436 -7.92 -16.96 29.02
CA CYS A 436 -8.07 -18.37 28.77
C CYS A 436 -8.14 -19.16 30.09
N SER A 437 -9.13 -20.03 30.20
CA SER A 437 -9.15 -21.14 31.17
C SER A 437 -8.52 -22.36 30.51
N GLU A 438 -7.33 -22.76 30.94
CA GLU A 438 -6.58 -23.89 30.35
C GLU A 438 -7.32 -25.22 30.50
N GLU A 439 -8.04 -25.39 31.58
CA GLU A 439 -8.73 -26.67 31.89
C GLU A 439 -9.98 -26.85 31.00
N SER A 440 -10.78 -25.80 30.83
CA SER A 440 -11.99 -25.84 29.99
C SER A 440 -11.71 -25.60 28.53
N ARG A 441 -10.51 -25.10 28.19
CA ARG A 441 -10.14 -24.55 26.84
C ARG A 441 -11.15 -23.53 26.34
N LEU A 442 -11.75 -22.77 27.27
CA LEU A 442 -12.67 -21.70 26.99
C LEU A 442 -11.97 -20.35 27.12
N THR A 443 -12.19 -19.49 26.14
CA THR A 443 -11.76 -18.10 26.19
C THR A 443 -12.94 -17.26 26.65
N PHE A 444 -12.73 -16.39 27.64
CA PHE A 444 -13.69 -15.38 28.09
C PHE A 444 -13.33 -14.03 27.51
N LEU A 445 -14.34 -13.18 27.32
CA LEU A 445 -14.17 -11.83 26.75
C LEU A 445 -13.27 -10.92 27.61
N SER A 446 -13.31 -11.12 28.94
CA SER A 446 -12.46 -10.41 29.90
C SER A 446 -12.39 -11.16 31.24
N PRO A 447 -11.45 -10.82 32.14
CA PRO A 447 -11.44 -11.36 33.51
C PRO A 447 -12.76 -11.16 34.26
N CYS A 448 -13.41 -10.00 34.04
CA CYS A 448 -14.73 -9.75 34.60
C CYS A 448 -15.78 -10.77 34.12
N HIS A 449 -15.83 -11.06 32.82
CA HIS A 449 -16.73 -12.08 32.26
C HIS A 449 -16.37 -13.50 32.68
N ALA A 450 -15.14 -13.72 33.15
CA ALA A 450 -14.73 -14.96 33.80
C ALA A 450 -15.11 -15.00 35.29
N GLY A 451 -15.74 -13.95 35.82
CA GLY A 451 -16.13 -13.85 37.23
C GLY A 451 -14.95 -13.71 38.19
N CYS A 452 -13.83 -13.13 37.76
CA CYS A 452 -12.64 -12.96 38.61
C CYS A 452 -12.87 -11.83 39.61
N ALA A 453 -12.71 -12.13 40.94
CA ALA A 453 -12.84 -11.14 41.99
C ALA A 453 -11.61 -10.20 42.10
N ASP A 454 -11.80 -9.02 42.70
CA ASP A 454 -10.70 -8.09 43.00
C ASP A 454 -9.88 -8.64 44.17
N SER A 455 -8.75 -9.28 43.88
CA SER A 455 -7.82 -9.79 44.88
C SER A 455 -6.73 -8.74 45.18
N PRO A 456 -6.37 -8.51 46.43
CA PRO A 456 -5.29 -7.60 46.80
C PRO A 456 -3.96 -8.06 46.22
N GLY A 457 -3.39 -7.29 45.29
CA GLY A 457 -2.14 -7.59 44.58
C GLY A 457 -2.26 -7.78 43.08
N ILE A 458 -3.46 -7.84 42.50
CA ILE A 458 -3.65 -7.81 41.04
C ILE A 458 -3.33 -6.40 40.53
N LYS A 459 -2.23 -6.29 39.79
CA LYS A 459 -1.87 -5.07 39.06
C LYS A 459 -2.59 -5.03 37.71
N PHE A 460 -2.92 -3.85 37.23
CA PHE A 460 -3.36 -3.67 35.86
C PHE A 460 -2.28 -4.21 34.90
N GLY A 461 -2.67 -5.10 33.97
CA GLY A 461 -1.72 -5.79 33.10
C GLY A 461 -1.21 -7.15 33.64
N ALA A 462 -1.78 -7.66 34.74
CA ALA A 462 -1.47 -9.02 35.24
C ALA A 462 -1.60 -10.06 34.13
N SER A 463 -0.71 -11.03 34.14
CA SER A 463 -0.75 -12.16 33.18
C SER A 463 -1.68 -13.28 33.63
N ASN A 464 -2.02 -13.36 34.92
CA ASN A 464 -2.86 -14.37 35.51
C ASN A 464 -3.82 -13.75 36.51
N TRP A 465 -5.05 -14.27 36.55
CA TRP A 465 -6.07 -13.94 37.56
C TRP A 465 -6.44 -15.19 38.30
N THR A 466 -6.65 -15.03 39.59
CA THR A 466 -7.10 -16.07 40.50
C THR A 466 -8.49 -15.75 41.02
N ASP A 467 -9.16 -16.74 41.60
CA ASP A 467 -10.51 -16.57 42.19
C ASP A 467 -11.57 -16.17 41.15
N CYS A 468 -11.56 -16.89 40.00
CA CYS A 468 -12.49 -16.68 38.89
C CYS A 468 -13.64 -17.69 38.97
N GLY A 469 -14.83 -17.23 39.37
CA GLY A 469 -15.99 -18.09 39.62
C GLY A 469 -16.50 -18.89 38.42
N CYS A 470 -16.22 -18.41 37.18
CA CYS A 470 -16.63 -19.10 35.98
C CYS A 470 -15.58 -20.12 35.45
N SER A 471 -14.42 -20.22 36.11
CA SER A 471 -13.39 -21.21 35.79
C SER A 471 -13.31 -22.25 36.90
N LYS A 472 -13.34 -23.55 36.56
CA LYS A 472 -13.26 -24.64 37.54
C LYS A 472 -12.05 -24.57 38.49
N ASN A 473 -10.93 -24.03 37.99
CA ASN A 473 -9.65 -23.96 38.72
C ASN A 473 -9.34 -22.57 39.23
N THR A 474 -10.32 -21.69 39.31
CA THR A 474 -10.17 -20.33 39.83
C THR A 474 -9.05 -19.49 39.22
N MET A 475 -8.33 -20.01 38.21
CA MET A 475 -7.21 -19.29 37.57
C MET A 475 -7.38 -19.20 36.05
N VAL A 476 -7.24 -17.99 35.50
CA VAL A 476 -7.24 -17.75 34.05
C VAL A 476 -5.99 -16.98 33.66
N LYS A 477 -5.49 -17.24 32.45
CA LYS A 477 -4.30 -16.60 31.89
C LYS A 477 -4.70 -15.57 30.82
N LYS A 478 -3.92 -14.52 30.70
CA LYS A 478 -4.11 -13.48 29.68
C LYS A 478 -3.90 -14.05 28.28
N GLY A 479 -4.81 -13.75 27.37
CA GLY A 479 -4.75 -14.12 25.96
C GLY A 479 -5.77 -15.19 25.59
N TYR A 480 -5.71 -15.61 24.35
CA TYR A 480 -6.52 -16.71 23.84
C TYR A 480 -5.95 -18.06 24.28
N CYS A 481 -6.82 -19.07 24.38
CA CYS A 481 -6.37 -20.42 24.61
C CYS A 481 -5.51 -20.93 23.45
N ASP A 482 -4.39 -21.59 23.73
CA ASP A 482 -3.49 -22.13 22.71
C ASP A 482 -4.21 -23.16 21.84
N ALA A 483 -4.46 -22.80 20.59
CA ALA A 483 -4.78 -23.78 19.56
C ALA A 483 -3.46 -24.29 18.96
N SER A 484 -3.26 -25.59 18.87
CA SER A 484 -2.10 -26.19 18.20
C SER A 484 -2.19 -25.97 16.67
N CYS A 485 -1.76 -24.81 16.22
CA CYS A 485 -1.96 -24.32 14.86
C CYS A 485 -0.68 -24.34 13.99
N GLN A 486 0.41 -24.93 14.49
CA GLN A 486 1.71 -24.86 13.80
C GLN A 486 1.67 -25.42 12.37
N LYS A 487 0.99 -26.54 12.13
CA LYS A 487 0.88 -27.13 10.80
C LYS A 487 0.16 -26.21 9.82
N GLN A 488 -0.96 -25.62 10.24
CA GLN A 488 -1.75 -24.69 9.45
C GLN A 488 -0.95 -23.41 9.12
N ILE A 489 -0.18 -22.89 10.07
CA ILE A 489 0.69 -21.74 9.89
C ILE A 489 1.73 -22.00 8.80
N TYR A 490 2.44 -23.15 8.83
CA TYR A 490 3.43 -23.48 7.81
C TYR A 490 2.79 -23.66 6.42
N GLN A 491 1.64 -24.31 6.35
CA GLN A 491 0.89 -24.46 5.10
C GLN A 491 0.46 -23.12 4.54
N PHE A 492 -0.09 -22.24 5.39
CA PHE A 492 -0.48 -20.88 5.00
C PHE A 492 0.71 -20.11 4.45
N ILE A 493 1.83 -20.05 5.19
CA ILE A 493 3.04 -19.32 4.80
C ILE A 493 3.56 -19.82 3.46
N GLY A 494 3.63 -21.15 3.24
CA GLY A 494 4.09 -21.73 1.97
C GLY A 494 3.23 -21.30 0.79
N MET A 495 1.91 -21.37 0.91
CA MET A 495 0.99 -20.94 -0.17
C MET A 495 0.95 -19.41 -0.32
N PHE A 496 1.11 -18.66 0.75
CA PHE A 496 1.18 -17.21 0.74
C PHE A 496 2.44 -16.69 0.02
N ILE A 497 3.57 -17.39 0.17
CA ILE A 497 4.80 -17.16 -0.61
C ILE A 497 4.50 -17.36 -2.11
N ALA A 498 3.86 -18.47 -2.48
CA ALA A 498 3.51 -18.74 -3.87
C ALA A 498 2.55 -17.70 -4.44
N LEU A 499 1.53 -17.30 -3.68
CA LEU A 499 0.58 -16.24 -4.06
C LEU A 499 1.32 -14.91 -4.31
N SER A 500 2.14 -14.49 -3.35
CA SER A 500 2.92 -13.25 -3.44
C SER A 500 3.87 -13.26 -4.65
N PHE A 501 4.54 -14.40 -4.89
CA PHE A 501 5.42 -14.57 -6.05
C PHE A 501 4.65 -14.39 -7.37
N CYS A 502 3.49 -15.05 -7.52
CA CYS A 502 2.66 -14.94 -8.72
C CYS A 502 2.16 -13.50 -8.97
N ILE A 503 1.90 -12.74 -7.92
CA ILE A 503 1.45 -11.35 -8.04
C ILE A 503 2.60 -10.44 -8.46
N PHE A 504 3.74 -10.49 -7.77
CA PHE A 504 4.85 -9.56 -8.02
C PHE A 504 5.60 -9.83 -9.32
N ILE A 505 5.64 -11.07 -9.83
CA ILE A 505 6.30 -11.39 -11.09
C ILE A 505 5.59 -10.76 -12.30
N THR A 506 4.27 -10.56 -12.22
CA THR A 506 3.47 -10.04 -13.31
C THR A 506 3.56 -8.52 -13.47
N ALA A 507 3.81 -7.79 -12.38
CA ALA A 507 3.77 -6.33 -12.35
C ALA A 507 4.74 -5.65 -13.36
N PRO A 508 6.06 -5.94 -13.40
CA PRO A 508 6.96 -5.31 -14.35
C PRO A 508 6.70 -5.73 -15.79
N VAL A 509 6.21 -6.96 -16.01
CA VAL A 509 5.84 -7.46 -17.34
C VAL A 509 4.64 -6.72 -17.89
N LEU A 510 3.58 -6.60 -17.09
CA LEU A 510 2.36 -5.88 -17.46
C LEU A 510 2.65 -4.39 -17.69
N GLN A 511 3.37 -3.74 -16.77
CA GLN A 511 3.66 -2.31 -16.86
C GLN A 511 4.53 -1.97 -18.08
N SER A 512 5.59 -2.74 -18.35
CA SER A 512 6.45 -2.50 -19.51
C SER A 512 5.75 -2.74 -20.83
N SER A 513 4.88 -3.76 -20.90
CA SER A 513 4.13 -4.10 -22.12
C SER A 513 2.96 -3.14 -22.37
N SER A 514 2.32 -2.62 -21.32
CA SER A 514 1.23 -1.64 -21.46
C SER A 514 1.70 -0.34 -22.12
N LEU A 515 2.94 0.09 -21.87
CA LEU A 515 3.53 1.25 -22.54
C LEU A 515 3.71 1.07 -24.06
N ARG A 516 3.65 -0.18 -24.58
CA ARG A 516 3.75 -0.46 -26.03
C ARG A 516 2.41 -0.36 -26.76
N VAL A 517 1.30 -0.27 -26.05
CA VAL A 517 -0.03 -0.11 -26.66
C VAL A 517 -0.16 1.25 -27.34
N VAL A 518 0.51 2.28 -26.81
CA VAL A 518 0.40 3.68 -27.27
C VAL A 518 1.70 4.18 -27.88
N ASN A 519 1.57 5.15 -28.82
CA ASN A 519 2.71 5.85 -29.39
C ASN A 519 3.49 6.57 -28.30
N HIS A 520 4.81 6.73 -28.49
CA HIS A 520 5.73 7.40 -27.58
C HIS A 520 5.23 8.77 -27.12
N LYS A 521 4.66 9.57 -28.03
CA LYS A 521 4.13 10.91 -27.76
C LYS A 521 2.97 10.92 -26.76
N HIS A 522 2.22 9.83 -26.65
CA HIS A 522 0.99 9.72 -25.84
C HIS A 522 1.14 8.86 -24.58
N ARG A 523 2.36 8.35 -24.29
CA ARG A 523 2.61 7.48 -23.13
C ARG A 523 2.33 8.13 -21.80
N ASP A 524 2.67 9.43 -21.67
CA ASP A 524 2.39 10.19 -20.44
C ASP A 524 0.90 10.30 -20.20
N HIS A 525 0.13 10.64 -21.23
CA HIS A 525 -1.32 10.74 -21.16
C HIS A 525 -1.96 9.39 -20.81
N PHE A 526 -1.48 8.32 -21.45
CA PHE A 526 -1.93 6.95 -21.15
C PHE A 526 -1.63 6.57 -19.71
N THR A 527 -0.42 6.85 -19.23
CA THR A 527 -0.01 6.52 -17.86
C THR A 527 -0.83 7.31 -16.84
N CYS A 528 -0.97 8.62 -17.01
CA CYS A 528 -1.78 9.45 -16.12
C CYS A 528 -3.25 9.02 -16.13
N PHE A 529 -3.81 8.74 -17.30
CA PHE A 529 -5.19 8.28 -17.44
C PHE A 529 -5.42 6.91 -16.80
N GLY A 530 -4.48 5.97 -17.00
CA GLY A 530 -4.51 4.66 -16.34
C GLY A 530 -4.45 4.76 -14.81
N TRP A 531 -3.55 5.60 -14.28
CA TRP A 531 -3.46 5.85 -12.84
C TRP A 531 -4.71 6.50 -12.28
N LEU A 532 -5.36 7.41 -13.02
CA LEU A 532 -6.63 8.02 -12.63
C LEU A 532 -7.71 6.95 -12.43
N TRP A 533 -7.87 6.05 -13.40
CA TRP A 533 -8.83 4.94 -13.33
C TRP A 533 -8.50 3.98 -12.18
N MET A 534 -7.23 3.61 -12.03
CA MET A 534 -6.78 2.75 -10.94
C MET A 534 -7.09 3.35 -9.56
N ARG A 535 -6.97 4.67 -9.39
CA ARG A 535 -7.28 5.31 -8.10
C ARG A 535 -8.77 5.40 -7.83
N ILE A 536 -9.55 5.96 -8.77
CA ILE A 536 -10.99 6.21 -8.56
C ILE A 536 -11.78 4.91 -8.46
N LEU A 537 -11.53 3.95 -9.35
CA LEU A 537 -12.32 2.72 -9.44
C LEU A 537 -11.62 1.50 -8.84
N GLY A 538 -10.33 1.60 -8.52
CA GLY A 538 -9.55 0.52 -7.92
C GLY A 538 -9.20 0.81 -6.46
N SER A 539 -8.18 1.62 -6.21
CA SER A 539 -7.59 1.77 -4.87
C SER A 539 -8.58 2.29 -3.82
N ILE A 540 -9.34 3.35 -4.14
CA ILE A 540 -10.29 3.94 -3.19
C ILE A 540 -11.42 2.94 -2.85
N PRO A 541 -12.15 2.35 -3.84
CA PRO A 541 -13.16 1.36 -3.53
C PRO A 541 -12.60 0.08 -2.91
N GLY A 542 -11.35 -0.30 -3.25
CA GLY A 542 -10.70 -1.50 -2.74
C GLY A 542 -10.64 -1.54 -1.22
N ALA A 543 -10.15 -0.48 -0.59
CA ALA A 543 -10.10 -0.38 0.87
C ALA A 543 -11.49 -0.45 1.51
N ILE A 544 -12.51 0.18 0.89
CA ILE A 544 -13.89 0.19 1.38
C ILE A 544 -14.50 -1.21 1.29
N VAL A 545 -14.37 -1.88 0.14
CA VAL A 545 -14.91 -3.23 -0.09
C VAL A 545 -14.28 -4.24 0.86
N PHE A 546 -12.96 -4.20 1.07
CA PHE A 546 -12.29 -5.08 2.02
C PHE A 546 -12.74 -4.82 3.45
N GLY A 547 -12.83 -3.55 3.86
CA GLY A 547 -13.37 -3.18 5.18
C GLY A 547 -14.80 -3.69 5.37
N TYR A 548 -15.66 -3.52 4.36
CA TYR A 548 -17.05 -4.01 4.40
C TYR A 548 -17.11 -5.54 4.53
N ILE A 549 -16.30 -6.28 3.76
CA ILE A 549 -16.23 -7.74 3.86
C ILE A 549 -15.82 -8.18 5.27
N ILE A 550 -14.88 -7.47 5.89
CA ILE A 550 -14.43 -7.75 7.27
C ILE A 550 -15.57 -7.46 8.25
N ASP A 551 -16.22 -6.31 8.15
CA ASP A 551 -17.26 -5.87 9.08
C ASP A 551 -18.50 -6.77 9.03
N VAL A 552 -18.92 -7.24 7.87
CA VAL A 552 -20.06 -8.18 7.71
C VAL A 552 -19.79 -9.52 8.42
N ASN A 553 -18.53 -9.93 8.55
CA ASN A 553 -18.14 -11.17 9.22
C ASN A 553 -17.84 -10.99 10.72
N CYS A 554 -18.21 -9.85 11.31
CA CYS A 554 -18.09 -9.58 12.73
C CYS A 554 -19.17 -10.32 13.53
N MET A 555 -18.75 -11.05 14.56
CA MET A 555 -19.65 -11.75 15.49
C MET A 555 -19.89 -10.99 16.79
N TYR A 556 -18.90 -10.26 17.27
CA TYR A 556 -19.01 -9.49 18.51
C TYR A 556 -18.55 -8.05 18.33
N TRP A 557 -19.52 -7.12 18.48
CA TRP A 557 -19.29 -5.69 18.44
C TRP A 557 -19.18 -5.12 19.85
N GLN A 558 -18.03 -4.56 20.17
CA GLN A 558 -17.90 -3.72 21.37
C GLN A 558 -18.56 -2.38 21.09
N LYS A 559 -19.55 -2.02 21.90
CA LYS A 559 -20.25 -0.74 21.85
C LYS A 559 -19.70 0.16 22.96
N ASP A 560 -18.78 1.05 22.60
CA ASP A 560 -18.40 2.18 23.46
C ASP A 560 -19.33 3.36 23.18
N CYS A 561 -19.46 4.29 24.15
CA CYS A 561 -20.38 5.43 24.02
C CYS A 561 -20.15 6.30 22.77
N VAL A 562 -18.97 6.22 22.15
CA VAL A 562 -18.55 7.07 21.02
C VAL A 562 -18.23 6.25 19.76
N SER A 563 -17.87 4.98 19.88
CA SER A 563 -17.45 4.15 18.74
C SER A 563 -17.91 2.70 18.88
N GLN A 564 -18.13 2.04 17.73
CA GLN A 564 -18.36 0.61 17.66
C GLN A 564 -17.13 -0.04 17.03
N LYS A 565 -16.51 -0.99 17.72
CA LYS A 565 -15.35 -1.74 17.22
C LYS A 565 -15.64 -3.23 17.25
N CYS A 566 -15.37 -3.94 16.15
CA CYS A 566 -15.46 -5.38 16.12
C CYS A 566 -14.27 -6.01 16.84
N GLN A 567 -14.53 -6.94 17.75
CA GLN A 567 -13.52 -7.61 18.55
C GLN A 567 -13.34 -9.09 18.18
N TYR A 568 -14.37 -9.73 17.65
CA TYR A 568 -14.31 -11.13 17.27
C TYR A 568 -14.98 -11.36 15.90
N TYR A 569 -14.28 -12.07 15.01
CA TYR A 569 -14.70 -12.32 13.64
C TYR A 569 -14.91 -13.80 13.38
N ASN A 570 -15.83 -14.14 12.47
CA ASN A 570 -15.97 -15.50 11.95
C ASN A 570 -14.87 -15.81 10.94
N ALA A 571 -13.79 -16.43 11.40
CA ALA A 571 -12.63 -16.75 10.56
C ALA A 571 -12.99 -17.64 9.36
N SER A 572 -13.98 -18.54 9.50
CA SER A 572 -14.43 -19.39 8.41
C SER A 572 -15.06 -18.61 7.27
N ASN A 573 -16.08 -17.83 7.57
CA ASN A 573 -16.82 -17.08 6.57
C ASN A 573 -15.93 -16.00 5.94
N LEU A 574 -15.09 -15.38 6.75
CA LEU A 574 -14.13 -14.38 6.29
C LEU A 574 -13.14 -14.97 5.28
N GLY A 575 -12.56 -16.14 5.55
CA GLY A 575 -11.64 -16.82 4.64
C GLY A 575 -12.31 -17.16 3.30
N TRP A 576 -13.51 -17.72 3.33
CA TRP A 576 -14.29 -18.02 2.12
C TRP A 576 -14.66 -16.75 1.34
N ALA A 577 -15.10 -15.69 2.01
CA ALA A 577 -15.45 -14.43 1.36
C ALA A 577 -14.25 -13.84 0.60
N PHE A 578 -13.08 -13.76 1.21
CA PHE A 578 -11.87 -13.26 0.55
C PHE A 578 -11.37 -14.20 -0.55
N PHE A 579 -11.47 -15.51 -0.37
CA PHE A 579 -11.10 -16.45 -1.43
C PHE A 579 -11.97 -16.26 -2.67
N TYR A 580 -13.30 -16.30 -2.54
CA TYR A 580 -14.22 -16.09 -3.67
C TYR A 580 -14.02 -14.73 -4.32
N PHE A 581 -13.89 -13.67 -3.53
CA PHE A 581 -13.63 -12.34 -4.04
C PHE A 581 -12.34 -12.30 -4.90
N THR A 582 -11.25 -12.89 -4.40
CA THR A 582 -9.97 -12.94 -5.12
C THR A 582 -10.07 -13.74 -6.41
N VAL A 583 -10.70 -14.92 -6.37
CA VAL A 583 -10.88 -15.78 -7.56
C VAL A 583 -11.68 -15.05 -8.63
N VAL A 584 -12.81 -14.44 -8.28
CA VAL A 584 -13.64 -13.68 -9.22
C VAL A 584 -12.85 -12.54 -9.87
N VAL A 585 -12.12 -11.76 -9.08
CA VAL A 585 -11.31 -10.64 -9.57
C VAL A 585 -10.20 -11.13 -10.50
N LYS A 586 -9.47 -12.18 -10.14
CA LYS A 586 -8.39 -12.75 -10.97
C LYS A 586 -8.89 -13.36 -12.28
N LEU A 587 -10.00 -14.06 -12.25
CA LEU A 587 -10.60 -14.63 -13.47
C LEU A 587 -11.12 -13.52 -14.40
N THR A 588 -11.79 -12.50 -13.85
CA THR A 588 -12.21 -11.32 -14.63
C THR A 588 -11.00 -10.62 -15.26
N GLY A 589 -9.91 -10.45 -14.52
CA GLY A 589 -8.64 -9.92 -15.04
C GLY A 589 -8.08 -10.76 -16.17
N GLY A 590 -8.11 -12.09 -16.05
CA GLY A 590 -7.71 -13.02 -17.09
C GLY A 590 -8.51 -12.85 -18.39
N VAL A 591 -9.82 -12.72 -18.28
CA VAL A 591 -10.72 -12.46 -19.44
C VAL A 591 -10.38 -11.12 -20.10
N LEU A 592 -10.15 -10.06 -19.32
CA LEU A 592 -9.76 -8.75 -19.85
C LEU A 592 -8.41 -8.81 -20.60
N LEU A 593 -7.43 -9.55 -20.07
CA LEU A 593 -6.13 -9.73 -20.73
C LEU A 593 -6.24 -10.53 -22.03
N PHE A 594 -7.07 -11.57 -22.04
CA PHE A 594 -7.38 -12.32 -23.25
C PHE A 594 -8.02 -11.42 -24.32
N LEU A 595 -9.00 -10.63 -23.96
CA LEU A 595 -9.65 -9.67 -24.86
C LEU A 595 -8.67 -8.61 -25.35
N ALA A 596 -7.77 -8.11 -24.47
CA ALA A 596 -6.73 -7.17 -24.86
C ALA A 596 -5.78 -7.78 -25.92
N ALA A 597 -5.34 -9.02 -25.71
CA ALA A 597 -4.50 -9.73 -26.68
C ALA A 597 -5.22 -10.02 -28.01
N TYR A 598 -6.53 -10.30 -27.96
CA TYR A 598 -7.37 -10.55 -29.14
C TYR A 598 -7.58 -9.28 -29.97
N PHE A 599 -7.90 -8.16 -29.34
CA PHE A 599 -8.12 -6.89 -30.05
C PHE A 599 -6.85 -6.21 -30.52
N TYR A 600 -5.69 -6.55 -29.95
CA TYR A 600 -4.41 -5.95 -30.32
C TYR A 600 -4.01 -6.30 -31.75
N LYS A 601 -3.88 -5.29 -32.60
CA LYS A 601 -3.36 -5.38 -33.96
C LYS A 601 -1.96 -4.76 -33.99
N GLU A 602 -0.96 -5.59 -34.26
CA GLU A 602 0.42 -5.10 -34.43
C GLU A 602 0.49 -4.22 -35.67
N SER A 603 1.20 -3.10 -35.60
CA SER A 603 1.42 -2.24 -36.75
C SER A 603 2.40 -2.91 -37.71
N ASP A 604 2.03 -3.02 -39.01
CA ASP A 604 2.85 -3.62 -40.09
C ASP A 604 3.99 -2.68 -40.51
N ARG A 605 4.62 -1.95 -39.62
CA ARG A 605 5.82 -1.16 -39.95
C ARG A 605 7.00 -2.08 -40.19
N PRO A 606 7.76 -1.90 -41.30
CA PRO A 606 8.88 -2.79 -41.65
C PRO A 606 9.88 -2.82 -40.51
N THR A 607 10.34 -4.01 -40.19
CA THR A 607 11.42 -4.26 -39.24
C THR A 607 12.65 -3.48 -39.71
N GLY A 608 13.34 -2.78 -38.79
CA GLY A 608 14.43 -1.82 -39.10
C GLY A 608 15.57 -2.27 -40.04
N LYS A 609 15.55 -3.51 -40.54
CA LYS A 609 16.41 -3.97 -41.61
C LYS A 609 15.96 -3.46 -42.99
N GLU A 610 14.66 -3.25 -43.21
CA GLU A 610 14.14 -2.68 -44.47
C GLU A 610 14.19 -1.15 -44.47
N SER A 611 13.98 -0.50 -43.31
CA SER A 611 14.11 0.95 -43.19
C SER A 611 15.56 1.44 -43.36
N CYS A 612 16.56 0.63 -42.97
CA CYS A 612 17.96 0.96 -43.26
C CYS A 612 18.28 0.83 -44.75
N ARG A 613 17.69 -0.16 -45.44
CA ARG A 613 17.89 -0.30 -46.90
C ARG A 613 17.20 0.82 -47.68
N THR A 614 16.02 1.26 -47.28
CA THR A 614 15.33 2.38 -47.94
C THR A 614 15.99 3.73 -47.64
N LEU A 615 16.51 3.97 -46.44
CA LEU A 615 17.29 5.15 -46.13
C LEU A 615 18.65 5.17 -46.88
N ASP A 616 19.32 4.06 -46.94
CA ASP A 616 20.59 3.94 -47.71
C ASP A 616 20.36 4.12 -49.19
N THR A 617 19.21 3.72 -49.75
CA THR A 617 18.84 3.98 -51.15
C THR A 617 18.45 5.44 -51.36
N GLU A 618 17.64 6.05 -50.48
CA GLU A 618 17.27 7.51 -50.59
C GLU A 618 18.47 8.42 -50.38
N VAL A 619 19.36 8.11 -49.45
CA VAL A 619 20.61 8.85 -49.26
C VAL A 619 21.55 8.68 -50.47
N SER A 620 21.65 7.46 -51.02
CA SER A 620 22.45 7.21 -52.24
C SER A 620 21.88 7.91 -53.44
N GLU A 621 20.55 8.00 -53.63
CA GLU A 621 19.92 8.73 -54.72
C GLU A 621 20.03 10.26 -54.53
N SER A 622 19.88 10.79 -53.32
CA SER A 622 20.04 12.22 -53.03
C SER A 622 21.49 12.67 -53.19
N VAL A 623 22.45 11.83 -52.83
CA VAL A 623 23.88 12.09 -53.09
C VAL A 623 24.21 12.01 -54.58
N LYS A 624 23.65 11.09 -55.33
CA LYS A 624 23.80 11.02 -56.79
C LYS A 624 23.19 12.25 -57.46
N MET A 625 21.98 12.69 -57.11
CA MET A 625 21.35 13.87 -57.63
C MET A 625 22.11 15.16 -57.28
N SER A 626 22.79 15.19 -56.14
CA SER A 626 23.63 16.33 -55.76
C SER A 626 24.94 16.36 -56.54
N TYR A 627 25.50 15.23 -56.90
CA TYR A 627 26.69 15.13 -57.76
C TYR A 627 26.40 15.51 -59.22
N GLU A 628 25.25 15.10 -59.78
CA GLU A 628 24.85 15.50 -61.14
C GLU A 628 24.54 17.01 -61.26
N LYS A 629 24.05 17.67 -60.18
CA LYS A 629 23.85 19.13 -60.17
C LYS A 629 25.14 19.96 -60.01
N VAL A 630 26.26 19.33 -59.72
CA VAL A 630 27.57 20.02 -59.61
C VAL A 630 28.41 19.84 -60.91
N GLN A 631 27.97 18.97 -61.82
CA GLN A 631 28.65 18.79 -63.15
C GLN A 631 27.92 19.44 -64.32
N LEU A 632 26.83 20.18 -64.09
CA LEU A 632 26.17 21.11 -65.02
C LEU A 632 26.38 22.55 -64.59
#